data_e1371aac661cabe09c362f46932e2213
#
_entry.id   e1371aac661cabe09c362f46932e2213
#
_cell.length_a   1.000
_cell.length_b   1.000
_cell.length_c   1.000
_cell.angle_alpha   90.00
_cell.angle_beta   90.00
_cell.angle_gamma   90.00
#
_symmetry.space_group_name_H-M   'P 1'
#
loop_
_entity.id
_entity.type
_entity.pdbx_description
1 polymer ?
#
loop_
_entity_poly.entity_id
_entity_poly.type
_entity_poly.pdbx_seq_one_letter_code
_entity_poly.pdbx_strand_id
1 'polypeptide(L)'
;MSAGCEAELRGQVRSQAGAWEREDCVVSRVYFSAGESSGDMHGANLIRALRELDPNIECVGYGGQRMAESGMELKYDLASQAIMGFAEVVKHIGFFKALYRNTVTEFEYQPPDCLVVIDYPGFNMQIMKRAQLLGIPVVWYISPQVWAWKKGRIFVIARNAKKVLVILPFEERIYKHLGVNCTYVGHPLLDQIARTEIKGAYKNDMVIVLMPGSRAQEIGRHMDTMIDVARGIREKYPDARFVIPCVDEEREAQVKASASGFPIETTIGNTYELLSAARFCLVASGTATVETTLFKVPMI
;
A
#
# COMPACT_ATOMS: atom_id res chain seq x y z
N MET A 1 16.89 23.62 3.32
CA MET A 1 15.91 24.46 2.57
C MET A 1 15.73 25.77 3.34
N SER A 2 15.69 26.92 2.66
CA SER A 2 15.59 28.22 3.33
C SER A 2 14.17 28.44 3.87
N ALA A 3 14.06 29.08 5.03
CA ALA A 3 12.79 29.45 5.66
C ALA A 3 11.83 30.23 4.72
N GLY A 4 12.37 30.92 3.71
CA GLY A 4 11.59 31.63 2.70
C GLY A 4 10.77 30.73 1.78
N CYS A 5 11.30 29.58 1.38
CA CYS A 5 10.59 28.64 0.51
C CYS A 5 9.41 27.96 1.25
N GLU A 6 9.56 27.70 2.54
CA GLU A 6 8.47 27.14 3.37
C GLU A 6 7.34 28.15 3.61
N ALA A 7 7.68 29.42 3.81
CA ALA A 7 6.68 30.48 4.02
C ALA A 7 5.86 30.74 2.76
N GLU A 8 6.51 30.76 1.59
CA GLU A 8 5.85 30.93 0.29
C GLU A 8 4.91 29.77 -0.03
N LEU A 9 5.33 28.52 0.28
CA LEU A 9 4.50 27.33 0.11
C LEU A 9 3.27 27.34 1.03
N ARG A 10 3.43 27.75 2.29
CA ARG A 10 2.30 27.90 3.23
C ARG A 10 1.28 28.93 2.74
N GLY A 11 1.76 30.04 2.17
CA GLY A 11 0.90 31.06 1.56
C GLY A 11 0.11 30.54 0.37
N GLN A 12 0.76 29.81 -0.53
CA GLN A 12 0.11 29.20 -1.71
C GLN A 12 -0.91 28.11 -1.33
N VAL A 13 -0.58 27.22 -0.37
CA VAL A 13 -1.49 26.18 0.10
C VAL A 13 -2.73 26.79 0.76
N ARG A 14 -2.57 27.87 1.57
CA ARG A 14 -3.71 28.58 2.18
C ARG A 14 -4.61 29.29 1.14
N SER A 15 -4.03 29.90 0.12
CA SER A 15 -4.82 30.57 -0.93
C SER A 15 -5.60 29.59 -1.80
N GLN A 16 -5.08 28.37 -2.00
CA GLN A 16 -5.77 27.33 -2.75
C GLN A 16 -6.85 26.62 -1.92
N ALA A 17 -6.67 26.48 -0.59
CA ALA A 17 -7.69 25.89 0.28
C ALA A 17 -9.04 26.62 0.17
N GLY A 18 -9.04 27.95 0.10
CA GLY A 18 -10.28 28.74 -0.08
C GLY A 18 -10.96 28.58 -1.45
N ALA A 19 -10.24 28.14 -2.47
CA ALA A 19 -10.81 27.96 -3.83
C ALA A 19 -11.60 26.66 -4.00
N TRP A 20 -11.56 25.75 -3.02
CA TRP A 20 -12.13 24.40 -3.11
C TRP A 20 -13.39 24.20 -2.26
N GLU A 21 -13.83 25.21 -1.50
CA GLU A 21 -15.09 25.16 -0.75
C GLU A 21 -16.28 25.30 -1.72
N ARG A 22 -16.66 24.21 -2.37
CA ARG A 22 -18.01 24.05 -2.95
C ARG A 22 -18.85 23.33 -1.89
N GLU A 23 -19.71 24.08 -1.25
CA GLU A 23 -20.80 23.55 -0.44
C GLU A 23 -21.73 22.72 -1.36
N ASP A 24 -22.12 21.51 -0.93
CA ASP A 24 -23.14 20.64 -1.56
C ASP A 24 -22.79 19.96 -2.92
N CYS A 25 -21.53 19.59 -3.18
CA CYS A 25 -21.25 18.75 -4.34
C CYS A 25 -21.53 17.28 -4.03
N VAL A 26 -22.59 16.72 -4.60
CA VAL A 26 -22.82 15.27 -4.61
C VAL A 26 -21.73 14.65 -5.48
N VAL A 27 -20.82 13.89 -4.86
CA VAL A 27 -19.77 13.16 -5.58
C VAL A 27 -20.41 11.94 -6.22
N SER A 28 -20.53 11.94 -7.54
CA SER A 28 -21.14 10.84 -8.29
C SER A 28 -20.11 9.95 -8.97
N ARG A 29 -18.95 10.50 -9.34
CA ARG A 29 -17.88 9.77 -10.04
C ARG A 29 -16.52 9.98 -9.39
N VAL A 30 -15.90 8.88 -8.93
CA VAL A 30 -14.56 8.87 -8.31
C VAL A 30 -13.60 8.08 -9.19
N TYR A 31 -12.50 8.73 -9.58
CA TYR A 31 -11.41 8.07 -10.29
C TYR A 31 -10.33 7.59 -9.32
N PHE A 32 -9.98 6.32 -9.40
CA PHE A 32 -8.97 5.68 -8.55
C PHE A 32 -7.67 5.40 -9.31
N SER A 33 -6.54 5.50 -8.61
CA SER A 33 -5.27 5.03 -9.13
C SER A 33 -4.44 4.35 -8.05
N ALA A 34 -4.30 3.03 -8.19
CA ALA A 34 -3.46 2.17 -7.36
C ALA A 34 -2.58 1.29 -8.27
N GLY A 35 -1.28 1.24 -7.99
CA GLY A 35 -0.30 0.55 -8.85
C GLY A 35 0.41 -0.64 -8.20
N GLU A 36 -0.03 -1.06 -7.02
CA GLU A 36 0.55 -2.19 -6.29
C GLU A 36 -0.54 -3.04 -5.65
N SER A 37 -0.25 -4.31 -5.38
CA SER A 37 -1.20 -5.25 -4.76
C SER A 37 -1.73 -4.78 -3.40
N SER A 38 -0.90 -4.10 -2.60
CA SER A 38 -1.35 -3.46 -1.34
C SER A 38 -2.31 -2.30 -1.60
N GLY A 39 -2.02 -1.48 -2.61
CA GLY A 39 -2.90 -0.39 -3.04
C GLY A 39 -4.24 -0.89 -3.56
N ASP A 40 -4.26 -1.99 -4.32
CA ASP A 40 -5.47 -2.66 -4.78
C ASP A 40 -6.36 -3.12 -3.61
N MET A 41 -5.75 -3.76 -2.61
CA MET A 41 -6.45 -4.19 -1.41
C MET A 41 -7.06 -3.00 -0.64
N HIS A 42 -6.29 -1.93 -0.45
CA HIS A 42 -6.76 -0.74 0.26
C HIS A 42 -7.82 0.02 -0.53
N GLY A 43 -7.66 0.10 -1.86
CA GLY A 43 -8.66 0.66 -2.78
C GLY A 43 -9.97 -0.11 -2.74
N ALA A 44 -9.91 -1.43 -2.76
CA ALA A 44 -11.07 -2.30 -2.66
C ALA A 44 -11.88 -2.07 -1.36
N ASN A 45 -11.18 -1.93 -0.22
CA ASN A 45 -11.82 -1.61 1.05
C ASN A 45 -12.50 -0.24 1.02
N LEU A 46 -11.83 0.77 0.45
CA LEU A 46 -12.37 2.13 0.33
C LEU A 46 -13.59 2.16 -0.59
N ILE A 47 -13.55 1.47 -1.74
CA ILE A 47 -14.67 1.39 -2.68
C ILE A 47 -15.90 0.75 -2.01
N ARG A 48 -15.72 -0.37 -1.27
CA ARG A 48 -16.82 -0.99 -0.53
C ARG A 48 -17.46 -0.02 0.47
N ALA A 49 -16.64 0.67 1.26
CA ALA A 49 -17.14 1.65 2.24
C ALA A 49 -17.86 2.83 1.57
N LEU A 50 -17.37 3.33 0.43
CA LEU A 50 -18.04 4.38 -0.32
C LEU A 50 -19.40 3.93 -0.86
N ARG A 51 -19.49 2.71 -1.38
CA ARG A 51 -20.73 2.14 -1.91
C ARG A 51 -21.74 1.76 -0.81
N GLU A 52 -21.29 1.50 0.40
CA GLU A 52 -22.17 1.38 1.57
C GLU A 52 -22.82 2.73 1.93
N LEU A 53 -22.10 3.84 1.72
CA LEU A 53 -22.62 5.19 1.96
C LEU A 53 -23.49 5.71 0.80
N ASP A 54 -23.08 5.45 -0.44
CA ASP A 54 -23.80 5.78 -1.66
C ASP A 54 -23.69 4.63 -2.67
N PRO A 55 -24.74 3.79 -2.80
CA PRO A 55 -24.76 2.68 -3.75
C PRO A 55 -24.64 3.10 -5.22
N ASN A 56 -24.95 4.35 -5.55
CA ASN A 56 -24.94 4.87 -6.92
C ASN A 56 -23.58 5.48 -7.30
N ILE A 57 -22.61 5.53 -6.39
CA ILE A 57 -21.31 6.11 -6.68
C ILE A 57 -20.60 5.33 -7.78
N GLU A 58 -20.18 6.05 -8.82
CA GLU A 58 -19.39 5.49 -9.92
C GLU A 58 -17.91 5.47 -9.53
N CYS A 59 -17.34 4.28 -9.41
CA CYS A 59 -15.91 4.09 -9.15
C CYS A 59 -15.24 3.59 -10.43
N VAL A 60 -14.23 4.28 -10.92
CA VAL A 60 -13.55 3.98 -12.18
C VAL A 60 -12.05 4.20 -12.04
N GLY A 61 -11.21 3.52 -12.80
CA GLY A 61 -9.78 3.85 -12.86
C GLY A 61 -8.82 2.67 -12.92
N TYR A 62 -7.66 2.84 -12.31
CA TYR A 62 -6.56 1.88 -12.30
C TYR A 62 -6.42 1.22 -10.93
N GLY A 63 -6.27 -0.09 -10.93
CA GLY A 63 -6.12 -0.88 -9.70
C GLY A 63 -5.81 -2.31 -10.04
N GLY A 64 -6.42 -3.25 -9.34
CA GLY A 64 -6.35 -4.67 -9.60
C GLY A 64 -7.71 -5.34 -9.46
N GLN A 65 -7.68 -6.65 -9.45
CA GLN A 65 -8.88 -7.49 -9.44
C GLN A 65 -9.76 -7.26 -8.20
N ARG A 66 -9.16 -6.99 -7.03
CA ARG A 66 -9.91 -6.75 -5.78
C ARG A 66 -10.75 -5.46 -5.85
N MET A 67 -10.22 -4.40 -6.46
CA MET A 67 -10.98 -3.17 -6.70
C MET A 67 -12.10 -3.40 -7.70
N ALA A 68 -11.87 -4.17 -8.78
CA ALA A 68 -12.90 -4.55 -9.74
C ALA A 68 -14.03 -5.36 -9.06
N GLU A 69 -13.70 -6.38 -8.27
CA GLU A 69 -14.66 -7.18 -7.49
C GLU A 69 -15.45 -6.36 -6.46
N SER A 70 -14.88 -5.23 -6.01
CA SER A 70 -15.56 -4.29 -5.11
C SER A 70 -16.48 -3.30 -5.84
N GLY A 71 -16.62 -3.44 -7.17
CA GLY A 71 -17.53 -2.66 -8.00
C GLY A 71 -16.90 -1.47 -8.72
N MET A 72 -15.58 -1.46 -8.90
CA MET A 72 -14.90 -0.46 -9.74
C MET A 72 -14.90 -0.88 -11.21
N GLU A 73 -15.20 0.04 -12.12
CA GLU A 73 -14.90 -0.13 -13.54
C GLU A 73 -13.38 -0.07 -13.74
N LEU A 74 -12.76 -1.22 -13.92
CA LEU A 74 -11.32 -1.33 -14.07
C LEU A 74 -10.90 -0.96 -15.50
N LYS A 75 -10.31 0.21 -15.69
CA LYS A 75 -9.77 0.65 -16.99
C LYS A 75 -8.48 -0.07 -17.36
N TYR A 76 -7.67 -0.39 -16.37
CA TYR A 76 -6.42 -1.14 -16.53
C TYR A 76 -5.98 -1.77 -15.21
N ASP A 77 -5.55 -3.04 -15.27
CA ASP A 77 -4.97 -3.75 -14.13
C ASP A 77 -3.50 -3.36 -13.96
N LEU A 78 -3.29 -2.26 -13.23
CA LEU A 78 -1.96 -1.74 -12.95
C LEU A 78 -1.30 -2.46 -11.78
N ALA A 79 -2.09 -2.99 -10.85
CA ALA A 79 -1.61 -3.65 -9.65
C ALA A 79 -0.97 -5.02 -9.92
N SER A 80 -1.49 -5.78 -10.89
CA SER A 80 -0.92 -7.07 -11.29
C SER A 80 0.37 -6.92 -12.08
N GLN A 81 0.59 -5.78 -12.73
CA GLN A 81 1.78 -5.54 -13.55
C GLN A 81 3.02 -5.19 -12.71
N ALA A 82 2.86 -4.97 -11.38
CA ALA A 82 3.91 -4.66 -10.38
C ALA A 82 5.30 -4.34 -10.96
N ILE A 83 5.36 -3.32 -11.85
CA ILE A 83 6.62 -2.88 -12.47
C ILE A 83 7.45 -2.21 -11.39
N MET A 84 8.33 -3.00 -10.78
CA MET A 84 9.17 -2.57 -9.68
C MET A 84 10.63 -2.55 -10.08
N GLY A 85 11.25 -1.43 -9.77
CA GLY A 85 12.66 -1.21 -10.02
C GLY A 85 12.91 -0.15 -11.11
N PHE A 86 13.97 0.64 -10.92
CA PHE A 86 14.31 1.73 -11.84
C PHE A 86 14.58 1.22 -13.27
N ALA A 87 15.22 0.07 -13.40
CA ALA A 87 15.54 -0.53 -14.70
C ALA A 87 14.30 -1.01 -15.47
N GLU A 88 13.29 -1.53 -14.76
CA GLU A 88 12.03 -1.97 -15.38
C GLU A 88 11.14 -0.79 -15.75
N VAL A 89 11.08 0.25 -14.92
CA VAL A 89 10.35 1.49 -15.25
C VAL A 89 10.89 2.12 -16.54
N VAL A 90 12.21 2.10 -16.76
CA VAL A 90 12.82 2.62 -18.00
C VAL A 90 12.39 1.82 -19.22
N LYS A 91 12.30 0.50 -19.13
CA LYS A 91 11.82 -0.36 -20.23
C LYS A 91 10.34 -0.09 -20.57
N HIS A 92 9.53 0.32 -19.58
CA HIS A 92 8.10 0.55 -19.74
C HIS A 92 7.70 2.03 -19.83
N ILE A 93 8.65 2.94 -20.07
CA ILE A 93 8.37 4.38 -20.11
C ILE A 93 7.34 4.76 -21.18
N GLY A 94 7.32 4.05 -22.31
CA GLY A 94 6.34 4.23 -23.38
C GLY A 94 4.92 3.89 -22.91
N PHE A 95 4.77 2.80 -22.17
CA PHE A 95 3.53 2.37 -21.57
C PHE A 95 2.99 3.43 -20.58
N PHE A 96 3.82 3.90 -19.63
CA PHE A 96 3.39 4.93 -18.68
C PHE A 96 3.03 6.26 -19.34
N LYS A 97 3.73 6.62 -20.44
CA LYS A 97 3.35 7.80 -21.23
C LYS A 97 2.01 7.63 -21.93
N ALA A 98 1.71 6.45 -22.45
CA ALA A 98 0.39 6.15 -23.04
C ALA A 98 -0.71 6.18 -21.97
N LEU A 99 -0.47 5.53 -20.85
CA LEU A 99 -1.41 5.50 -19.71
C LEU A 99 -1.70 6.93 -19.22
N TYR A 100 -0.67 7.75 -19.03
CA TYR A 100 -0.83 9.15 -18.64
C TYR A 100 -1.66 9.95 -19.67
N ARG A 101 -1.38 9.79 -20.98
CA ARG A 101 -2.16 10.47 -22.01
C ARG A 101 -3.63 10.06 -21.99
N ASN A 102 -3.92 8.76 -21.86
CA ASN A 102 -5.27 8.24 -21.77
C ASN A 102 -6.00 8.82 -20.55
N THR A 103 -5.33 8.86 -19.38
CA THR A 103 -5.88 9.48 -18.17
C THR A 103 -6.21 10.95 -18.38
N VAL A 104 -5.29 11.70 -18.98
CA VAL A 104 -5.51 13.14 -19.26
C VAL A 104 -6.67 13.35 -20.18
N THR A 105 -6.75 12.59 -21.28
CA THR A 105 -7.88 12.63 -22.22
C THR A 105 -9.20 12.34 -21.50
N GLU A 106 -9.24 11.30 -20.66
CA GLU A 106 -10.45 10.97 -19.90
C GLU A 106 -10.85 12.11 -18.96
N PHE A 107 -9.90 12.71 -18.26
CA PHE A 107 -10.16 13.86 -17.37
C PHE A 107 -10.67 15.10 -18.11
N GLU A 108 -10.28 15.28 -19.37
CA GLU A 108 -10.74 16.41 -20.21
C GLU A 108 -12.15 16.18 -20.78
N TYR A 109 -12.48 14.95 -21.18
CA TYR A 109 -13.76 14.64 -21.80
C TYR A 109 -14.84 14.21 -20.80
N GLN A 110 -14.42 13.57 -19.71
CA GLN A 110 -15.33 13.02 -18.70
C GLN A 110 -14.71 13.19 -17.29
N PRO A 111 -14.60 14.46 -16.82
CA PRO A 111 -13.92 14.76 -15.57
C PRO A 111 -14.60 14.07 -14.40
N PRO A 112 -13.83 13.37 -13.52
CA PRO A 112 -14.37 12.87 -12.28
C PRO A 112 -14.57 13.99 -11.26
N ASP A 113 -15.50 13.80 -10.33
CA ASP A 113 -15.71 14.73 -9.22
C ASP A 113 -14.56 14.70 -8.21
N CYS A 114 -13.83 13.57 -8.16
CA CYS A 114 -12.68 13.39 -7.29
C CYS A 114 -11.70 12.38 -7.89
N LEU A 115 -10.39 12.67 -7.78
CA LEU A 115 -9.31 11.71 -8.01
C LEU A 115 -8.78 11.20 -6.67
N VAL A 116 -8.85 9.90 -6.44
CA VAL A 116 -8.24 9.21 -5.30
C VAL A 116 -6.99 8.48 -5.77
N VAL A 117 -5.83 8.90 -5.29
CA VAL A 117 -4.55 8.22 -5.56
C VAL A 117 -4.09 7.47 -4.32
N ILE A 118 -3.69 6.21 -4.50
CA ILE A 118 -3.29 5.31 -3.42
C ILE A 118 -1.84 4.94 -3.61
N ASP A 119 -0.96 5.38 -2.69
CA ASP A 119 0.49 5.16 -2.77
C ASP A 119 1.06 5.41 -4.18
N TYR A 120 1.93 4.53 -4.71
CA TYR A 120 2.47 4.51 -6.08
C TYR A 120 2.91 5.89 -6.62
N PRO A 121 3.84 6.58 -5.93
CA PRO A 121 4.11 8.00 -6.17
C PRO A 121 4.71 8.31 -7.54
N GLY A 122 5.31 7.33 -8.24
CA GLY A 122 5.90 7.54 -9.55
C GLY A 122 4.91 8.06 -10.58
N PHE A 123 3.82 7.36 -10.76
CA PHE A 123 2.73 7.68 -11.68
C PHE A 123 1.73 8.65 -11.05
N ASN A 124 1.32 8.39 -9.82
CA ASN A 124 0.27 9.16 -9.14
C ASN A 124 0.59 10.64 -9.01
N MET A 125 1.86 11.02 -8.80
CA MET A 125 2.26 12.43 -8.81
C MET A 125 2.04 13.14 -10.15
N GLN A 126 2.13 12.42 -11.27
CA GLN A 126 1.93 13.02 -12.60
C GLN A 126 0.45 13.29 -12.86
N ILE A 127 -0.40 12.30 -12.62
CA ILE A 127 -1.86 12.45 -12.82
C ILE A 127 -2.45 13.44 -11.82
N MET A 128 -2.00 13.46 -10.57
CA MET A 128 -2.41 14.44 -9.55
C MET A 128 -2.17 15.88 -10.02
N LYS A 129 -0.97 16.18 -10.53
CA LYS A 129 -0.65 17.53 -11.05
C LYS A 129 -1.59 17.94 -12.18
N ARG A 130 -1.90 17.00 -13.09
CA ARG A 130 -2.81 17.27 -14.20
C ARG A 130 -4.25 17.47 -13.72
N ALA A 131 -4.72 16.62 -12.82
CA ALA A 131 -6.03 16.75 -12.19
C ALA A 131 -6.21 18.12 -11.54
N GLN A 132 -5.21 18.56 -10.76
CA GLN A 132 -5.24 19.89 -10.11
C GLN A 132 -5.35 21.03 -11.14
N LEU A 133 -4.60 20.96 -12.26
CA LEU A 133 -4.69 21.96 -13.33
C LEU A 133 -6.06 21.99 -14.02
N LEU A 134 -6.79 20.88 -14.04
CA LEU A 134 -8.14 20.75 -14.58
C LEU A 134 -9.22 21.06 -13.54
N GLY A 135 -8.85 21.46 -12.32
CA GLY A 135 -9.78 21.76 -11.25
C GLY A 135 -10.38 20.52 -10.56
N ILE A 136 -9.89 19.32 -10.84
CA ILE A 136 -10.34 18.08 -10.22
C ILE A 136 -9.72 17.97 -8.83
N PRO A 137 -10.50 17.87 -7.75
CA PRO A 137 -9.99 17.69 -6.40
C PRO A 137 -9.30 16.34 -6.25
N VAL A 138 -8.12 16.34 -5.58
CA VAL A 138 -7.32 15.14 -5.38
C VAL A 138 -7.26 14.77 -3.91
N VAL A 139 -7.58 13.53 -3.60
CA VAL A 139 -7.37 12.90 -2.30
C VAL A 139 -6.19 11.93 -2.42
N TRP A 140 -5.16 12.14 -1.61
CA TRP A 140 -4.07 11.16 -1.51
C TRP A 140 -4.31 10.25 -0.32
N TYR A 141 -4.63 9.00 -0.58
CA TYR A 141 -4.78 7.97 0.43
C TYR A 141 -3.51 7.12 0.50
N ILE A 142 -3.00 6.90 1.69
CA ILE A 142 -1.71 6.23 1.96
C ILE A 142 -0.57 7.00 1.30
N SER A 143 -0.15 8.07 1.96
CA SER A 143 0.95 8.90 1.50
C SER A 143 2.26 8.11 1.41
N PRO A 144 3.09 8.36 0.38
CA PRO A 144 4.43 7.77 0.37
C PRO A 144 5.25 8.27 1.55
N GLN A 145 6.19 7.46 2.02
CA GLN A 145 7.04 7.77 3.17
C GLN A 145 8.03 8.92 2.89
N VAL A 146 7.49 10.12 2.64
CA VAL A 146 8.25 11.33 2.30
C VAL A 146 9.19 11.79 3.42
N TRP A 147 8.95 11.35 4.64
CA TRP A 147 9.78 11.62 5.81
C TRP A 147 11.07 10.80 5.81
N ALA A 148 11.06 9.59 5.23
CA ALA A 148 12.21 8.69 5.17
C ALA A 148 13.14 9.04 3.99
N TRP A 149 12.57 9.27 2.80
CA TRP A 149 13.35 9.49 1.59
C TRP A 149 12.59 10.34 0.56
N LYS A 150 13.33 10.99 -0.36
CA LYS A 150 12.77 11.91 -1.36
C LYS A 150 11.84 12.97 -0.75
N LYS A 151 12.30 13.62 0.32
CA LYS A 151 11.56 14.63 1.10
C LYS A 151 10.91 15.73 0.25
N GLY A 152 11.47 16.07 -0.91
CA GLY A 152 10.87 17.05 -1.84
C GLY A 152 9.48 16.68 -2.38
N ARG A 153 9.09 15.41 -2.32
CA ARG A 153 7.75 14.96 -2.74
C ARG A 153 6.63 15.54 -1.89
N ILE A 154 6.91 15.82 -0.61
CA ILE A 154 5.91 16.39 0.30
C ILE A 154 5.38 17.73 -0.20
N PHE A 155 6.24 18.57 -0.79
CA PHE A 155 5.84 19.87 -1.34
C PHE A 155 4.98 19.73 -2.60
N VAL A 156 5.23 18.69 -3.40
CA VAL A 156 4.40 18.42 -4.57
C VAL A 156 3.02 17.95 -4.14
N ILE A 157 2.94 17.07 -3.14
CA ILE A 157 1.65 16.61 -2.58
C ILE A 157 0.92 17.79 -1.92
N ALA A 158 1.62 18.56 -1.09
CA ALA A 158 1.07 19.73 -0.40
C ALA A 158 0.42 20.74 -1.34
N ARG A 159 1.02 20.95 -2.52
CA ARG A 159 0.52 21.91 -3.52
C ARG A 159 -0.67 21.40 -4.31
N ASN A 160 -0.77 20.09 -4.54
CA ASN A 160 -1.69 19.54 -5.54
C ASN A 160 -2.81 18.67 -4.93
N ALA A 161 -2.67 18.19 -3.69
CA ALA A 161 -3.70 17.41 -3.03
C ALA A 161 -4.63 18.30 -2.20
N LYS A 162 -5.94 18.14 -2.37
CA LYS A 162 -6.96 18.79 -1.53
C LYS A 162 -6.98 18.17 -0.13
N LYS A 163 -6.78 16.87 -0.04
CA LYS A 163 -6.78 16.10 1.21
C LYS A 163 -5.72 15.01 1.15
N VAL A 164 -5.05 14.80 2.28
CA VAL A 164 -4.13 13.68 2.47
C VAL A 164 -4.63 12.81 3.62
N LEU A 165 -4.77 11.53 3.37
CA LEU A 165 -5.19 10.53 4.36
C LEU A 165 -3.99 9.64 4.66
N VAL A 166 -3.46 9.75 5.87
CA VAL A 166 -2.25 9.03 6.30
C VAL A 166 -2.58 7.91 7.26
N ILE A 167 -1.74 6.87 7.24
CA ILE A 167 -1.94 5.65 8.02
C ILE A 167 -0.98 5.52 9.21
N LEU A 168 0.00 6.44 9.32
CA LEU A 168 0.89 6.53 10.47
C LEU A 168 0.63 7.83 11.23
N PRO A 169 0.46 7.78 12.57
CA PRO A 169 -0.03 8.94 13.34
C PRO A 169 0.91 10.15 13.31
N PHE A 170 2.21 9.93 13.17
CA PHE A 170 3.19 11.04 13.11
C PHE A 170 3.20 11.76 11.75
N GLU A 171 2.76 11.13 10.68
CA GLU A 171 2.71 11.72 9.33
C GLU A 171 1.73 12.90 9.29
N GLU A 172 0.63 12.82 10.03
CA GLU A 172 -0.35 13.90 10.12
C GLU A 172 0.29 15.20 10.58
N ARG A 173 1.18 15.15 11.57
CA ARG A 173 1.90 16.34 12.06
C ARG A 173 2.80 16.94 10.99
N ILE A 174 3.48 16.09 10.22
CA ILE A 174 4.38 16.51 9.14
C ILE A 174 3.60 17.27 8.06
N TYR A 175 2.47 16.76 7.61
CA TYR A 175 1.63 17.41 6.60
C TYR A 175 0.95 18.67 7.14
N LYS A 176 0.40 18.65 8.35
CA LYS A 176 -0.25 19.82 8.97
C LYS A 176 0.74 20.97 9.19
N HIS A 177 2.01 20.68 9.49
CA HIS A 177 3.05 21.70 9.60
C HIS A 177 3.24 22.50 8.30
N LEU A 178 2.98 21.91 7.16
CA LEU A 178 3.01 22.56 5.84
C LEU A 178 1.67 23.19 5.43
N GLY A 179 0.67 23.18 6.30
CA GLY A 179 -0.66 23.73 6.01
C GLY A 179 -1.55 22.82 5.16
N VAL A 180 -1.18 21.55 4.98
CA VAL A 180 -1.97 20.57 4.21
C VAL A 180 -3.15 20.07 5.04
N ASN A 181 -4.32 19.98 4.42
CA ASN A 181 -5.47 19.30 5.01
C ASN A 181 -5.18 17.80 5.09
N CYS A 182 -4.69 17.35 6.24
CA CYS A 182 -4.28 15.97 6.46
C CYS A 182 -5.03 15.37 7.65
N THR A 183 -5.42 14.11 7.52
CA THR A 183 -6.08 13.35 8.60
C THR A 183 -5.41 11.98 8.72
N TYR A 184 -5.07 11.61 9.95
CA TYR A 184 -4.72 10.23 10.29
C TYR A 184 -6.00 9.39 10.35
N VAL A 185 -6.09 8.35 9.51
CA VAL A 185 -7.29 7.51 9.36
C VAL A 185 -7.14 6.11 9.97
N GLY A 186 -6.04 5.86 10.67
CA GLY A 186 -5.70 4.53 11.16
C GLY A 186 -5.00 3.69 10.10
N HIS A 187 -4.44 2.56 10.53
CA HIS A 187 -3.77 1.63 9.60
C HIS A 187 -4.77 0.60 9.08
N PRO A 188 -4.97 0.46 7.76
CA PRO A 188 -6.00 -0.43 7.18
C PRO A 188 -5.85 -1.92 7.57
N LEU A 189 -4.63 -2.34 7.91
CA LEU A 189 -4.39 -3.70 8.41
C LEU A 189 -5.15 -4.02 9.70
N LEU A 190 -5.47 -3.01 10.53
CA LEU A 190 -6.26 -3.22 11.74
C LEU A 190 -7.67 -3.74 11.41
N ASP A 191 -8.31 -3.14 10.41
CA ASP A 191 -9.64 -3.57 9.97
C ASP A 191 -9.59 -4.95 9.33
N GLN A 192 -8.53 -5.23 8.57
CA GLN A 192 -8.32 -6.54 7.94
C GLN A 192 -8.14 -7.64 8.98
N ILE A 193 -7.29 -7.40 10.00
CA ILE A 193 -7.08 -8.35 11.09
C ILE A 193 -8.37 -8.56 11.89
N ALA A 194 -9.11 -7.48 12.20
CA ALA A 194 -10.36 -7.55 12.95
C ALA A 194 -11.45 -8.37 12.24
N ARG A 195 -11.41 -8.42 10.89
CA ARG A 195 -12.35 -9.22 10.07
C ARG A 195 -11.89 -10.65 9.83
N THR A 196 -10.65 -10.99 10.18
CA THR A 196 -10.10 -12.34 9.97
C THR A 196 -10.46 -13.24 11.15
N GLU A 197 -11.11 -14.36 10.85
CA GLU A 197 -11.37 -15.39 11.84
C GLU A 197 -10.10 -16.19 12.13
N ILE A 198 -9.67 -16.19 13.39
CA ILE A 198 -8.50 -16.95 13.84
C ILE A 198 -8.98 -18.22 14.51
N LYS A 199 -8.69 -19.39 13.92
CA LYS A 199 -9.19 -20.69 14.33
C LYS A 199 -8.34 -21.37 15.41
N GLY A 200 -7.12 -20.88 15.66
CA GLY A 200 -6.21 -21.41 16.68
C GLY A 200 -5.53 -22.74 16.29
N ALA A 201 -5.34 -23.00 15.00
CA ALA A 201 -4.76 -24.23 14.50
C ALA A 201 -3.36 -24.56 15.06
N TYR A 202 -2.59 -23.55 15.50
CA TYR A 202 -1.22 -23.68 16.00
C TYR A 202 -1.09 -23.39 17.50
N LYS A 203 -2.16 -23.32 18.25
CA LYS A 203 -2.23 -22.75 19.61
C LYS A 203 -1.27 -23.36 20.65
N ASN A 204 -0.88 -24.61 20.49
CA ASN A 204 -0.05 -25.33 21.44
C ASN A 204 1.36 -25.64 20.93
N ASP A 205 1.71 -25.15 19.76
CA ASP A 205 2.98 -25.44 19.10
C ASP A 205 4.01 -24.33 19.36
N MET A 206 5.29 -24.69 19.36
CA MET A 206 6.37 -23.71 19.35
C MET A 206 6.61 -23.24 17.89
N VAL A 207 5.76 -22.34 17.40
CA VAL A 207 5.82 -21.85 16.03
C VAL A 207 6.79 -20.68 15.91
N ILE A 208 7.73 -20.80 14.99
CA ILE A 208 8.61 -19.74 14.54
C ILE A 208 8.26 -19.43 13.09
N VAL A 209 7.80 -18.21 12.86
CA VAL A 209 7.38 -17.79 11.52
C VAL A 209 8.57 -17.14 10.80
N LEU A 210 8.82 -17.58 9.57
CA LEU A 210 9.82 -16.99 8.70
C LEU A 210 9.10 -16.24 7.56
N MET A 211 9.37 -14.95 7.42
CA MET A 211 8.75 -14.10 6.41
C MET A 211 9.83 -13.48 5.51
N PRO A 212 10.33 -14.23 4.51
CA PRO A 212 11.44 -13.78 3.65
C PRO A 212 11.05 -12.67 2.69
N GLY A 213 9.78 -12.36 2.56
CA GLY A 213 9.19 -11.43 1.62
C GLY A 213 8.20 -12.13 0.69
N SER A 214 7.45 -11.33 -0.08
CA SER A 214 6.42 -11.81 -1.02
C SER A 214 6.90 -11.93 -2.47
N ARG A 215 8.09 -11.41 -2.79
CA ARG A 215 8.65 -11.36 -4.13
C ARG A 215 9.75 -12.38 -4.32
N ALA A 216 9.88 -12.91 -5.55
CA ALA A 216 10.92 -13.89 -5.89
C ALA A 216 12.34 -13.43 -5.50
N GLN A 217 12.66 -12.16 -5.75
CA GLN A 217 13.97 -11.58 -5.43
C GLN A 217 14.21 -11.46 -3.92
N GLU A 218 13.17 -11.17 -3.14
CA GLU A 218 13.24 -11.08 -1.68
C GLU A 218 13.49 -12.48 -1.09
N ILE A 219 12.71 -13.46 -1.52
CA ILE A 219 12.87 -14.87 -1.13
C ILE A 219 14.30 -15.33 -1.44
N GLY A 220 14.78 -15.12 -2.68
CA GLY A 220 16.13 -15.54 -3.08
C GLY A 220 17.26 -14.86 -2.31
N ARG A 221 17.02 -13.68 -1.71
CA ARG A 221 18.04 -12.99 -0.89
C ARG A 221 18.04 -13.39 0.58
N HIS A 222 16.87 -13.71 1.12
CA HIS A 222 16.71 -13.86 2.56
C HIS A 222 16.68 -15.32 3.02
N MET A 223 16.26 -16.25 2.14
CA MET A 223 16.03 -17.64 2.54
C MET A 223 17.25 -18.30 3.15
N ASP A 224 18.44 -18.20 2.54
CA ASP A 224 19.65 -18.85 3.04
C ASP A 224 19.96 -18.40 4.47
N THR A 225 19.93 -17.07 4.71
CA THR A 225 20.17 -16.50 6.04
C THR A 225 19.12 -16.95 7.05
N MET A 226 17.85 -16.97 6.66
CA MET A 226 16.76 -17.39 7.56
C MET A 226 16.85 -18.88 7.90
N ILE A 227 17.24 -19.72 6.94
CA ILE A 227 17.46 -21.16 7.18
C ILE A 227 18.66 -21.40 8.11
N ASP A 228 19.74 -20.66 7.96
CA ASP A 228 20.91 -20.79 8.86
C ASP A 228 20.55 -20.40 10.29
N VAL A 229 19.78 -19.31 10.48
CA VAL A 229 19.26 -18.93 11.80
C VAL A 229 18.32 -20.00 12.34
N ALA A 230 17.42 -20.54 11.51
CA ALA A 230 16.48 -21.58 11.91
C ALA A 230 17.21 -22.88 12.36
N ARG A 231 18.31 -23.26 11.72
CA ARG A 231 19.17 -24.38 12.14
C ARG A 231 19.73 -24.16 13.55
N GLY A 232 20.29 -22.97 13.80
CA GLY A 232 20.83 -22.63 15.13
C GLY A 232 19.73 -22.58 16.22
N ILE A 233 18.53 -22.15 15.89
CA ILE A 233 17.40 -22.20 16.82
C ILE A 233 16.99 -23.65 17.11
N ARG A 234 16.94 -24.51 16.10
CA ARG A 234 16.54 -25.91 16.24
C ARG A 234 17.49 -26.73 17.09
N GLU A 235 18.77 -26.42 17.09
CA GLU A 235 19.76 -27.05 17.99
C GLU A 235 19.38 -26.83 19.46
N LYS A 236 18.85 -25.66 19.82
CA LYS A 236 18.42 -25.32 21.18
C LYS A 236 16.99 -25.71 21.49
N TYR A 237 16.15 -25.73 20.49
CA TYR A 237 14.70 -25.98 20.58
C TYR A 237 14.29 -27.02 19.52
N PRO A 238 14.53 -28.33 19.76
CA PRO A 238 14.26 -29.39 18.79
C PRO A 238 12.80 -29.49 18.35
N ASP A 239 11.87 -29.11 19.22
CA ASP A 239 10.43 -29.15 18.96
C ASP A 239 9.90 -27.89 18.22
N ALA A 240 10.77 -26.94 17.89
CA ALA A 240 10.37 -25.75 17.15
C ALA A 240 9.93 -26.09 15.73
N ARG A 241 8.74 -25.61 15.37
CA ARG A 241 8.18 -25.69 14.01
C ARG A 241 8.48 -24.39 13.27
N PHE A 242 9.07 -24.50 12.08
CA PHE A 242 9.38 -23.37 11.23
C PHE A 242 8.37 -23.32 10.09
N VAL A 243 7.58 -22.25 10.03
CA VAL A 243 6.49 -22.11 9.08
C VAL A 243 6.65 -20.83 8.25
N ILE A 244 6.46 -20.94 6.94
CA ILE A 244 6.57 -19.83 5.99
C ILE A 244 5.21 -19.60 5.32
N PRO A 245 4.54 -18.47 5.57
CA PRO A 245 3.36 -18.10 4.81
C PRO A 245 3.76 -17.62 3.41
N CYS A 246 3.18 -18.24 2.39
CA CYS A 246 3.39 -17.93 0.98
C CYS A 246 2.16 -17.22 0.41
N VAL A 247 2.38 -16.36 -0.58
CA VAL A 247 1.28 -15.61 -1.24
C VAL A 247 0.57 -16.44 -2.29
N ASP A 248 1.29 -17.37 -2.92
CA ASP A 248 0.81 -18.25 -3.98
C ASP A 248 1.64 -19.55 -4.07
N GLU A 249 1.21 -20.46 -4.94
CA GLU A 249 1.86 -21.77 -5.17
C GLU A 249 3.27 -21.60 -5.78
N GLU A 250 3.49 -20.59 -6.62
CA GLU A 250 4.78 -20.35 -7.25
C GLU A 250 5.83 -19.96 -6.20
N ARG A 251 5.44 -19.08 -5.26
CA ARG A 251 6.32 -18.67 -4.15
C ARG A 251 6.52 -19.81 -3.16
N GLU A 252 5.50 -20.63 -2.94
CA GLU A 252 5.63 -21.84 -2.12
C GLU A 252 6.65 -22.80 -2.72
N ALA A 253 6.58 -23.07 -4.02
CA ALA A 253 7.55 -23.93 -4.71
C ALA A 253 8.98 -23.37 -4.61
N GLN A 254 9.15 -22.05 -4.80
CA GLN A 254 10.44 -21.37 -4.66
C GLN A 254 11.01 -21.51 -3.24
N VAL A 255 10.18 -21.30 -2.22
CA VAL A 255 10.55 -21.44 -0.80
C VAL A 255 11.00 -22.85 -0.50
N LYS A 256 10.23 -23.86 -0.92
CA LYS A 256 10.59 -25.28 -0.74
C LYS A 256 11.92 -25.63 -1.42
N ALA A 257 12.15 -25.13 -2.62
CA ALA A 257 13.41 -25.33 -3.33
C ALA A 257 14.60 -24.68 -2.62
N SER A 258 14.40 -23.49 -2.02
CA SER A 258 15.44 -22.75 -1.31
C SER A 258 15.71 -23.26 0.10
N ALA A 259 14.90 -24.15 0.65
CA ALA A 259 15.04 -24.64 2.02
C ALA A 259 16.26 -25.56 2.24
N SER A 260 16.96 -26.00 1.18
CA SER A 260 18.20 -26.75 1.24
C SER A 260 18.11 -28.01 2.15
N GLY A 261 16.96 -28.73 2.09
CA GLY A 261 16.70 -29.90 2.91
C GLY A 261 16.40 -29.64 4.40
N PHE A 262 16.35 -28.37 4.84
CA PHE A 262 15.89 -28.04 6.18
C PHE A 262 14.36 -28.22 6.25
N PRO A 263 13.82 -28.89 7.29
CA PRO A 263 12.40 -29.13 7.41
C PRO A 263 11.68 -27.83 7.77
N ILE A 264 10.98 -27.28 6.78
CA ILE A 264 10.07 -26.15 6.90
C ILE A 264 8.66 -26.59 6.54
N GLU A 265 7.69 -25.95 7.11
CA GLU A 265 6.30 -26.02 6.71
C GLU A 265 5.93 -24.77 5.90
N THR A 266 5.06 -24.92 4.94
CA THR A 266 4.57 -23.80 4.14
C THR A 266 3.05 -23.76 4.19
N THR A 267 2.46 -22.57 4.06
CA THR A 267 1.01 -22.41 3.96
C THR A 267 0.69 -21.24 3.03
N ILE A 268 -0.45 -21.30 2.37
CA ILE A 268 -0.94 -20.22 1.50
C ILE A 268 -2.12 -19.55 2.20
N GLY A 269 -2.07 -18.21 2.34
CA GLY A 269 -3.19 -17.41 2.81
C GLY A 269 -3.48 -17.40 4.31
N ASN A 270 -2.70 -18.12 5.15
CA ASN A 270 -2.95 -18.27 6.58
C ASN A 270 -1.99 -17.45 7.47
N THR A 271 -1.49 -16.33 6.96
CA THR A 271 -0.49 -15.50 7.67
C THR A 271 -0.94 -15.09 9.06
N TYR A 272 -2.19 -14.65 9.22
CA TYR A 272 -2.70 -14.15 10.50
C TYR A 272 -2.93 -15.27 11.51
N GLU A 273 -3.33 -16.45 11.05
CA GLU A 273 -3.42 -17.65 11.88
C GLU A 273 -2.04 -18.01 12.46
N LEU A 274 -1.00 -18.00 11.62
CA LEU A 274 0.38 -18.25 12.04
C LEU A 274 0.88 -17.18 13.02
N LEU A 275 0.69 -15.90 12.71
CA LEU A 275 1.13 -14.81 13.57
C LEU A 275 0.42 -14.83 14.93
N SER A 276 -0.85 -15.24 14.99
CA SER A 276 -1.58 -15.34 16.25
C SER A 276 -1.00 -16.36 17.23
N ALA A 277 -0.30 -17.38 16.72
CA ALA A 277 0.30 -18.45 17.48
C ALA A 277 1.85 -18.37 17.52
N ALA A 278 2.44 -17.46 16.75
CA ALA A 278 3.89 -17.37 16.63
C ALA A 278 4.56 -16.99 17.96
N ARG A 279 5.56 -17.77 18.35
CA ARG A 279 6.44 -17.45 19.48
C ARG A 279 7.45 -16.37 19.11
N PHE A 280 7.88 -16.38 17.85
CA PHE A 280 8.88 -15.48 17.31
C PHE A 280 8.77 -15.40 15.79
N CYS A 281 9.19 -14.28 15.19
CA CYS A 281 9.19 -14.08 13.74
C CYS A 281 10.54 -13.57 13.23
N LEU A 282 11.10 -14.23 12.20
CA LEU A 282 12.13 -13.64 11.36
C LEU A 282 11.46 -12.99 10.16
N VAL A 283 11.58 -11.67 10.02
CA VAL A 283 10.79 -10.93 9.04
C VAL A 283 11.62 -9.99 8.19
N ALA A 284 11.48 -10.08 6.89
CA ALA A 284 12.01 -9.07 5.97
C ALA A 284 11.27 -7.75 6.14
N SER A 285 12.01 -6.63 6.09
CA SER A 285 11.45 -5.29 6.24
C SER A 285 10.39 -5.00 5.17
N GLY A 286 9.19 -4.59 5.60
CA GLY A 286 8.04 -4.29 4.73
C GLY A 286 6.74 -4.28 5.51
N THR A 287 5.61 -4.42 4.82
CA THR A 287 4.27 -4.51 5.42
C THR A 287 4.18 -5.63 6.47
N ALA A 288 4.89 -6.74 6.25
CA ALA A 288 4.95 -7.88 7.16
C ALA A 288 5.43 -7.51 8.58
N THR A 289 6.30 -6.51 8.72
CA THR A 289 6.73 -6.03 10.06
C THR A 289 5.59 -5.35 10.81
N VAL A 290 4.72 -4.65 10.11
CA VAL A 290 3.52 -4.03 10.71
C VAL A 290 2.54 -5.11 11.13
N GLU A 291 2.29 -6.11 10.28
CA GLU A 291 1.43 -7.26 10.59
C GLU A 291 1.93 -7.98 11.85
N THR A 292 3.21 -8.33 11.88
CA THR A 292 3.87 -8.98 13.03
C THR A 292 3.72 -8.15 14.31
N THR A 293 3.90 -6.82 14.21
CA THR A 293 3.73 -5.89 15.35
C THR A 293 2.30 -5.89 15.88
N LEU A 294 1.31 -5.89 14.99
CA LEU A 294 -0.11 -5.89 15.37
C LEU A 294 -0.51 -7.16 16.13
N PHE A 295 0.11 -8.29 15.81
CA PHE A 295 -0.03 -9.53 16.58
C PHE A 295 0.86 -9.59 17.83
N LYS A 296 1.66 -8.55 18.11
CA LYS A 296 2.57 -8.47 19.26
C LYS A 296 3.59 -9.61 19.30
N VAL A 297 3.99 -10.12 18.15
CA VAL A 297 5.00 -11.18 18.03
C VAL A 297 6.39 -10.55 18.12
N PRO A 298 7.27 -11.04 19.01
CA PRO A 298 8.67 -10.65 18.98
C PRO A 298 9.30 -10.97 17.63
N MET A 299 10.09 -10.06 17.07
CA MET A 299 10.64 -10.22 15.73
C MET A 299 12.05 -9.64 15.57
N ILE A 300 12.78 -10.18 14.61
CA ILE A 300 14.04 -9.67 14.09
C ILE A 300 13.95 -9.56 12.57
#